data_3ef573ec38081a5fe39fbfa21f336e3c
#
_entry.id   3ef573ec38081a5fe39fbfa21f336e3c
#
_cell.length_a   1.000
_cell.length_b   1.000
_cell.length_c   1.000
_cell.angle_alpha   90.00
_cell.angle_beta   90.00
_cell.angle_gamma   90.00
#
_symmetry.space_group_name_H-M   'P 1'
#
loop_
_entity.id
_entity.type
_entity.pdbx_description
1 polymer ?
#
loop_
_entity_poly.entity_id
_entity_poly.type
_entity_poly.pdbx_seq_one_letter_code
_entity_poly.pdbx_strand_id
1 'polypeptide(L)'
;MKQIPVIMFGAGGVGRSLLQQIVESRPVVAARNQVTFKLVAVADSQSWRWQPAGLSDAQIGELVAAKAAGGLVGEAERPSLIEILHQAAAAGIEQAIVVDVTAEDGLEPIIDAALDLGYSLALANKKPFTGPWQTAKNYFNQPRIRYESTVGGGQPIIATLRYLLDVNDLPLAVEGQLSGTLGLICRQLDQGVPFSQALAKAKADGITEPDPREDLGGKDVMRKVMILGRMAGWPLEERDIEVESLFPTELAALSVAEFMGAIRQLDEPIQQRVAAAQANGQLVRHTASVGRDGGRVGLSNLPQSDPLAHMKYISFRTRHFHDQPLFIGGKGASVA
;
A
#
# COMPACT_ATOMS: atom_id res chain seq x y z
N MET A 1 10.52 -28.99 -11.91
CA MET A 1 10.08 -27.79 -11.14
C MET A 1 10.73 -26.57 -11.76
N LYS A 2 9.94 -25.57 -12.14
CA LYS A 2 10.43 -24.36 -12.79
C LYS A 2 11.06 -23.43 -11.75
N GLN A 3 12.28 -22.95 -12.00
CA GLN A 3 12.92 -21.91 -11.19
C GLN A 3 12.57 -20.54 -11.78
N ILE A 4 12.09 -19.63 -10.94
CA ILE A 4 11.73 -18.27 -11.33
C ILE A 4 12.72 -17.31 -10.68
N PRO A 5 13.57 -16.62 -11.47
CA PRO A 5 14.50 -15.63 -10.94
C PRO A 5 13.72 -14.43 -10.35
N VAL A 6 14.19 -13.93 -9.21
CA VAL A 6 13.61 -12.76 -8.54
C VAL A 6 14.70 -11.72 -8.32
N ILE A 7 14.43 -10.50 -8.75
CA ILE A 7 15.22 -9.29 -8.49
C ILE A 7 14.38 -8.40 -7.58
N MET A 8 14.88 -8.05 -6.42
CA MET A 8 14.10 -7.35 -5.41
C MET A 8 14.69 -5.98 -5.09
N PHE A 9 13.85 -4.97 -5.18
CA PHE A 9 14.14 -3.59 -4.81
C PHE A 9 13.37 -3.21 -3.54
N GLY A 10 14.13 -2.86 -2.50
CA GLY A 10 13.63 -2.57 -1.16
C GLY A 10 13.82 -3.73 -0.19
N ALA A 11 14.52 -3.46 0.92
CA ALA A 11 14.75 -4.40 2.03
C ALA A 11 14.31 -3.79 3.39
N GLY A 12 13.32 -2.90 3.36
CA GLY A 12 12.66 -2.35 4.54
C GLY A 12 11.75 -3.38 5.23
N GLY A 13 10.75 -2.92 5.98
CA GLY A 13 9.80 -3.80 6.68
C GLY A 13 9.12 -4.80 5.74
N VAL A 14 8.47 -4.30 4.69
CA VAL A 14 7.77 -5.14 3.70
C VAL A 14 8.74 -6.10 3.01
N GLY A 15 9.93 -5.61 2.62
CA GLY A 15 10.92 -6.42 1.94
C GLY A 15 11.43 -7.58 2.80
N ARG A 16 11.75 -7.33 4.06
CA ARG A 16 12.18 -8.38 4.99
C ARG A 16 11.11 -9.45 5.19
N SER A 17 9.86 -9.02 5.37
CA SER A 17 8.73 -9.95 5.52
C SER A 17 8.54 -10.82 4.27
N LEU A 18 8.64 -10.23 3.07
CA LEU A 18 8.55 -10.98 1.83
C LEU A 18 9.69 -11.99 1.68
N LEU A 19 10.92 -11.61 2.04
CA LEU A 19 12.07 -12.52 2.04
C LEU A 19 11.86 -13.71 2.96
N GLN A 20 11.34 -13.49 4.18
CA GLN A 20 10.98 -14.57 5.10
C GLN A 20 9.88 -15.45 4.54
N GLN A 21 8.82 -14.88 3.98
CA GLN A 21 7.72 -15.63 3.37
C GLN A 21 8.19 -16.48 2.17
N ILE A 22 9.12 -15.98 1.35
CA ILE A 22 9.70 -16.77 0.25
C ILE A 22 10.37 -18.04 0.79
N VAL A 23 11.12 -17.96 1.89
CA VAL A 23 11.77 -19.11 2.51
C VAL A 23 10.73 -20.06 3.12
N GLU A 24 9.85 -19.53 3.96
CA GLU A 24 8.84 -20.31 4.69
C GLU A 24 7.84 -21.01 3.78
N SER A 25 7.39 -20.34 2.71
CA SER A 25 6.39 -20.86 1.77
C SER A 25 6.99 -21.79 0.69
N ARG A 26 8.31 -21.86 0.56
CA ARG A 26 9.00 -22.60 -0.51
C ARG A 26 8.49 -24.03 -0.70
N PRO A 27 8.35 -24.87 0.37
CA PRO A 27 7.86 -26.24 0.20
C PRO A 27 6.41 -26.27 -0.32
N VAL A 28 5.55 -25.39 0.19
CA VAL A 28 4.15 -25.34 -0.20
C VAL A 28 3.99 -24.86 -1.64
N VAL A 29 4.72 -23.81 -2.03
CA VAL A 29 4.71 -23.26 -3.40
C VAL A 29 5.27 -24.30 -4.39
N ALA A 30 6.35 -24.97 -4.02
CA ALA A 30 6.92 -26.02 -4.85
C ALA A 30 5.95 -27.19 -5.07
N ALA A 31 5.30 -27.66 -4.01
CA ALA A 31 4.33 -28.75 -4.10
C ALA A 31 3.07 -28.37 -4.89
N ARG A 32 2.52 -27.18 -4.63
CA ARG A 32 1.25 -26.73 -5.21
C ARG A 32 1.40 -26.23 -6.65
N ASN A 33 2.43 -25.42 -6.91
CA ASN A 33 2.56 -24.67 -8.14
C ASN A 33 3.68 -25.20 -9.06
N GLN A 34 4.48 -26.18 -8.62
CA GLN A 34 5.63 -26.72 -9.35
C GLN A 34 6.67 -25.65 -9.73
N VAL A 35 6.79 -24.60 -8.89
CA VAL A 35 7.75 -23.51 -9.05
C VAL A 35 8.54 -23.28 -7.77
N THR A 36 9.74 -22.71 -7.92
CA THR A 36 10.52 -22.18 -6.81
C THR A 36 11.09 -20.81 -7.19
N PHE A 37 11.16 -19.91 -6.22
CA PHE A 37 11.76 -18.59 -6.41
C PHE A 37 13.27 -18.65 -6.16
N LYS A 38 14.03 -18.11 -7.11
CA LYS A 38 15.49 -18.02 -7.09
C LYS A 38 15.85 -16.52 -6.94
N LEU A 39 16.13 -16.07 -5.72
CA LEU A 39 16.49 -14.69 -5.44
C LEU A 39 17.90 -14.42 -5.97
N VAL A 40 18.01 -13.68 -7.08
CA VAL A 40 19.29 -13.41 -7.76
C VAL A 40 19.89 -12.06 -7.42
N ALA A 41 19.05 -11.09 -7.03
CA ALA A 41 19.50 -9.79 -6.56
C ALA A 41 18.55 -9.24 -5.51
N VAL A 42 19.10 -8.53 -4.52
CA VAL A 42 18.38 -7.67 -3.57
C VAL A 42 19.13 -6.37 -3.49
N ALA A 43 18.42 -5.25 -3.61
CA ALA A 43 19.00 -3.92 -3.49
C ALA A 43 18.12 -3.03 -2.60
N ASP A 44 18.74 -2.17 -1.81
CA ASP A 44 18.08 -1.08 -1.10
C ASP A 44 18.71 0.27 -1.47
N SER A 45 18.42 1.35 -0.75
CA SER A 45 18.95 2.68 -1.06
C SER A 45 20.48 2.80 -0.92
N GLN A 46 21.13 1.91 -0.17
CA GLN A 46 22.55 2.03 0.22
C GLN A 46 23.41 0.88 -0.26
N SER A 47 22.82 -0.30 -0.50
CA SER A 47 23.57 -1.53 -0.69
C SER A 47 22.83 -2.52 -1.60
N TRP A 48 23.56 -3.52 -2.06
CA TRP A 48 22.98 -4.59 -2.86
C TRP A 48 23.70 -5.91 -2.68
N ARG A 49 22.99 -6.99 -2.99
CA ARG A 49 23.54 -8.33 -3.04
C ARG A 49 23.24 -8.94 -4.40
N TRP A 50 24.28 -9.43 -5.06
CA TRP A 50 24.20 -10.09 -6.36
C TRP A 50 24.61 -11.56 -6.24
N GLN A 51 23.78 -12.48 -6.68
CA GLN A 51 24.05 -13.91 -6.70
C GLN A 51 23.28 -14.56 -7.86
N PRO A 52 23.84 -14.63 -9.09
CA PRO A 52 23.13 -15.19 -10.24
C PRO A 52 22.76 -16.66 -10.07
N ALA A 53 23.52 -17.41 -9.26
CA ALA A 53 23.16 -18.77 -8.86
C ALA A 53 21.94 -18.86 -7.93
N GLY A 54 21.50 -17.73 -7.36
CA GLY A 54 20.44 -17.61 -6.36
C GLY A 54 20.97 -17.70 -4.93
N LEU A 55 20.40 -16.86 -4.04
CA LEU A 55 20.69 -16.91 -2.62
C LEU A 55 20.08 -18.17 -1.99
N SER A 56 20.84 -18.82 -1.12
CA SER A 56 20.34 -19.91 -0.26
C SER A 56 19.42 -19.37 0.85
N ASP A 57 18.61 -20.25 1.45
CA ASP A 57 17.71 -19.85 2.55
C ASP A 57 18.50 -19.32 3.75
N ALA A 58 19.70 -19.86 4.02
CA ALA A 58 20.60 -19.34 5.06
C ALA A 58 21.05 -17.90 4.75
N GLN A 59 21.49 -17.65 3.50
CA GLN A 59 21.92 -16.30 3.09
C GLN A 59 20.78 -15.29 3.09
N ILE A 60 19.55 -15.71 2.78
CA ILE A 60 18.35 -14.85 2.90
C ILE A 60 18.10 -14.54 4.37
N GLY A 61 18.19 -15.53 5.27
CA GLY A 61 18.05 -15.32 6.71
C GLY A 61 19.08 -14.36 7.29
N GLU A 62 20.35 -14.49 6.89
CA GLU A 62 21.43 -13.58 7.28
C GLU A 62 21.17 -12.13 6.82
N LEU A 63 20.70 -11.96 5.57
CA LEU A 63 20.34 -10.66 5.01
C LEU A 63 19.20 -10.00 5.80
N VAL A 64 18.15 -10.76 6.10
CA VAL A 64 17.00 -10.28 6.89
C VAL A 64 17.44 -9.85 8.29
N ALA A 65 18.27 -10.66 8.97
CA ALA A 65 18.81 -10.34 10.29
C ALA A 65 19.70 -9.08 10.27
N ALA A 66 20.59 -8.97 9.26
CA ALA A 66 21.44 -7.79 9.10
C ALA A 66 20.60 -6.52 8.91
N LYS A 67 19.57 -6.56 8.05
CA LYS A 67 18.68 -5.41 7.83
C LYS A 67 17.83 -5.07 9.06
N ALA A 68 17.41 -6.06 9.82
CA ALA A 68 16.69 -5.83 11.08
C ALA A 68 17.54 -5.09 12.11
N ALA A 69 18.85 -5.32 12.10
CA ALA A 69 19.84 -4.63 12.93
C ALA A 69 20.34 -3.29 12.36
N GLY A 70 19.75 -2.80 11.23
CA GLY A 70 20.18 -1.55 10.58
C GLY A 70 21.41 -1.67 9.68
N GLY A 71 21.85 -2.90 9.39
CA GLY A 71 23.00 -3.18 8.52
C GLY A 71 22.68 -3.13 7.02
N LEU A 72 23.66 -3.50 6.21
CA LEU A 72 23.57 -3.53 4.74
C LEU A 72 23.01 -4.88 4.26
N VAL A 73 22.40 -4.92 3.06
CA VAL A 73 21.98 -6.17 2.41
C VAL A 73 23.16 -6.94 1.80
N GLY A 74 24.25 -6.27 1.53
CA GLY A 74 25.46 -6.81 0.91
C GLY A 74 26.51 -5.73 0.70
N GLU A 75 27.03 -5.60 -0.52
CA GLU A 75 28.03 -4.63 -0.88
C GLU A 75 27.45 -3.21 -0.84
N ALA A 76 28.23 -2.26 -0.29
CA ALA A 76 27.96 -0.83 -0.41
C ALA A 76 28.15 -0.38 -1.88
N GLU A 77 27.70 0.84 -2.19
CA GLU A 77 27.86 1.42 -3.55
C GLU A 77 27.16 0.58 -4.63
N ARG A 78 25.87 0.33 -4.43
CA ARG A 78 25.08 -0.39 -5.42
C ARG A 78 25.05 0.33 -6.77
N PRO A 79 25.03 -0.40 -7.90
CA PRO A 79 24.68 0.15 -9.21
C PRO A 79 23.28 0.79 -9.20
N SER A 80 22.97 1.60 -10.20
CA SER A 80 21.58 2.04 -10.41
C SER A 80 20.67 0.84 -10.62
N LEU A 81 19.37 1.00 -10.33
CA LEU A 81 18.41 -0.10 -10.48
C LEU A 81 18.32 -0.60 -11.93
N ILE A 82 18.48 0.31 -12.90
CA ILE A 82 18.54 -0.05 -14.34
C ILE A 82 19.79 -0.88 -14.65
N GLU A 83 20.95 -0.51 -14.12
CA GLU A 83 22.18 -1.28 -14.31
C GLU A 83 22.09 -2.68 -13.72
N ILE A 84 21.40 -2.85 -12.56
CA ILE A 84 21.14 -4.17 -11.98
C ILE A 84 20.29 -5.02 -12.94
N LEU A 85 19.27 -4.45 -13.58
CA LEU A 85 18.44 -5.16 -14.57
C LEU A 85 19.28 -5.57 -15.80
N HIS A 86 20.08 -4.68 -16.33
CA HIS A 86 20.95 -4.98 -17.46
C HIS A 86 22.04 -6.01 -17.12
N GLN A 87 22.62 -5.96 -15.91
CA GLN A 87 23.54 -6.95 -15.42
C GLN A 87 22.89 -8.34 -15.32
N ALA A 88 21.63 -8.39 -14.85
CA ALA A 88 20.89 -9.63 -14.80
C ALA A 88 20.64 -10.21 -16.19
N ALA A 89 20.24 -9.38 -17.15
CA ALA A 89 20.05 -9.80 -18.54
C ALA A 89 21.37 -10.27 -19.17
N ALA A 90 22.49 -9.54 -18.96
CA ALA A 90 23.82 -9.93 -19.45
C ALA A 90 24.32 -11.25 -18.84
N ALA A 91 23.89 -11.58 -17.62
CA ALA A 91 24.16 -12.86 -16.96
C ALA A 91 23.23 -14.00 -17.42
N GLY A 92 22.38 -13.78 -18.43
CA GLY A 92 21.47 -14.80 -18.97
C GLY A 92 20.23 -15.04 -18.06
N ILE A 93 19.90 -14.11 -17.17
CA ILE A 93 18.67 -14.20 -16.37
C ILE A 93 17.51 -13.80 -17.25
N GLU A 94 16.66 -14.77 -17.58
CA GLU A 94 15.47 -14.57 -18.41
C GLU A 94 14.18 -14.72 -17.59
N GLN A 95 13.09 -14.06 -18.02
CA GLN A 95 11.76 -14.17 -17.42
C GLN A 95 11.75 -13.92 -15.90
N ALA A 96 12.59 -13.02 -15.41
CA ALA A 96 12.65 -12.70 -14.00
C ALA A 96 11.36 -11.98 -13.52
N ILE A 97 11.09 -12.08 -12.23
CA ILE A 97 10.15 -11.20 -11.55
C ILE A 97 10.94 -10.11 -10.84
N VAL A 98 10.69 -8.87 -11.23
CA VAL A 98 11.19 -7.68 -10.52
C VAL A 98 10.16 -7.31 -9.45
N VAL A 99 10.60 -7.30 -8.21
CA VAL A 99 9.76 -6.94 -7.05
C VAL A 99 10.17 -5.55 -6.58
N ASP A 100 9.22 -4.59 -6.56
CA ASP A 100 9.43 -3.27 -5.98
C ASP A 100 8.57 -3.10 -4.72
N VAL A 101 9.25 -3.07 -3.59
CA VAL A 101 8.69 -2.79 -2.26
C VAL A 101 9.35 -1.55 -1.63
N THR A 102 9.80 -0.63 -2.47
CA THR A 102 10.33 0.67 -2.06
C THR A 102 9.21 1.70 -1.87
N ALA A 103 9.59 2.87 -1.39
CA ALA A 103 8.73 4.06 -1.38
C ALA A 103 9.34 5.18 -2.26
N GLU A 104 10.22 4.82 -3.20
CA GLU A 104 10.92 5.77 -4.07
C GLU A 104 9.98 6.32 -5.15
N ASP A 105 10.24 7.55 -5.59
CA ASP A 105 9.62 8.19 -6.74
C ASP A 105 10.44 7.91 -8.01
N GLY A 106 9.82 8.10 -9.19
CA GLY A 106 10.54 8.08 -10.47
C GLY A 106 11.00 6.69 -10.90
N LEU A 107 10.31 5.64 -10.52
CA LEU A 107 10.64 4.26 -10.92
C LEU A 107 10.05 3.85 -12.27
N GLU A 108 9.34 4.73 -12.97
CA GLU A 108 8.77 4.46 -14.28
C GLU A 108 9.82 3.96 -15.30
N PRO A 109 11.02 4.56 -15.41
CA PRO A 109 12.06 4.06 -16.33
C PRO A 109 12.54 2.64 -15.97
N ILE A 110 12.52 2.27 -14.69
CA ILE A 110 12.91 0.93 -14.23
C ILE A 110 11.84 -0.09 -14.59
N ILE A 111 10.56 0.28 -14.45
CA ILE A 111 9.42 -0.54 -14.86
C ILE A 111 9.48 -0.79 -16.37
N ASP A 112 9.68 0.25 -17.16
CA ASP A 112 9.76 0.17 -18.61
C ASP A 112 10.95 -0.69 -19.05
N ALA A 113 12.14 -0.48 -18.49
CA ALA A 113 13.32 -1.30 -18.76
C ALA A 113 13.11 -2.79 -18.41
N ALA A 114 12.46 -3.08 -17.28
CA ALA A 114 12.14 -4.46 -16.91
C ALA A 114 11.17 -5.12 -17.92
N LEU A 115 10.16 -4.36 -18.38
CA LEU A 115 9.23 -4.83 -19.41
C LEU A 115 9.92 -5.07 -20.76
N ASP A 116 10.84 -4.20 -21.17
CA ASP A 116 11.60 -4.34 -22.41
C ASP A 116 12.52 -5.56 -22.36
N LEU A 117 13.08 -5.88 -21.20
CA LEU A 117 13.87 -7.11 -20.96
C LEU A 117 13.01 -8.39 -20.88
N GLY A 118 11.68 -8.29 -21.03
CA GLY A 118 10.79 -9.44 -20.94
C GLY A 118 10.47 -9.89 -19.51
N TYR A 119 10.81 -9.09 -18.50
CA TYR A 119 10.55 -9.40 -17.09
C TYR A 119 9.11 -9.11 -16.70
N SER A 120 8.65 -9.73 -15.63
CA SER A 120 7.39 -9.41 -14.96
C SER A 120 7.65 -8.60 -13.70
N LEU A 121 6.66 -7.85 -13.24
CA LEU A 121 6.81 -7.00 -12.07
C LEU A 121 5.74 -7.30 -11.01
N ALA A 122 6.15 -7.23 -9.74
CA ALA A 122 5.26 -7.27 -8.58
C ALA A 122 5.54 -6.02 -7.73
N LEU A 123 4.57 -5.09 -7.71
CA LEU A 123 4.76 -3.75 -7.18
C LEU A 123 3.92 -3.54 -5.92
N ALA A 124 4.54 -3.17 -4.82
CA ALA A 124 3.87 -2.62 -3.64
C ALA A 124 3.94 -1.09 -3.60
N ASN A 125 4.89 -0.51 -4.34
CA ASN A 125 5.03 0.93 -4.51
C ASN A 125 3.81 1.50 -5.26
N LYS A 126 3.16 2.50 -4.66
CA LYS A 126 1.95 3.13 -5.23
C LYS A 126 2.28 4.23 -6.23
N LYS A 127 3.47 4.81 -6.15
CA LYS A 127 3.82 6.06 -6.85
C LYS A 127 3.74 5.93 -8.38
N PRO A 128 4.20 4.85 -9.03
CA PRO A 128 4.05 4.69 -10.48
C PRO A 128 2.59 4.69 -10.95
N PHE A 129 1.65 4.27 -10.08
CA PHE A 129 0.22 4.25 -10.39
C PHE A 129 -0.48 5.57 -10.08
N THR A 130 0.15 6.47 -9.33
CA THR A 130 -0.44 7.74 -8.86
C THR A 130 0.25 8.97 -9.43
N GLY A 131 1.26 8.80 -10.26
CA GLY A 131 1.85 9.86 -11.10
C GLY A 131 0.86 10.37 -12.17
N PRO A 132 1.31 11.21 -13.11
CA PRO A 132 0.46 11.71 -14.20
C PRO A 132 -0.24 10.58 -14.95
N TRP A 133 -1.55 10.73 -15.19
CA TRP A 133 -2.36 9.68 -15.84
C TRP A 133 -1.78 9.20 -17.16
N GLN A 134 -1.22 10.11 -17.95
CA GLN A 134 -0.66 9.77 -19.26
C GLN A 134 0.46 8.71 -19.20
N THR A 135 1.21 8.67 -18.11
CA THR A 135 2.24 7.65 -17.85
C THR A 135 1.64 6.45 -17.13
N ALA A 136 0.94 6.68 -16.03
CA ALA A 136 0.43 5.64 -15.15
C ALA A 136 -0.55 4.67 -15.85
N LYS A 137 -1.36 5.16 -16.80
CA LYS A 137 -2.32 4.33 -17.55
C LYS A 137 -1.70 3.12 -18.24
N ASN A 138 -0.41 3.20 -18.61
CA ASN A 138 0.31 2.13 -19.29
C ASN A 138 0.54 0.91 -18.41
N TYR A 139 0.46 1.07 -17.08
CA TYR A 139 0.76 0.01 -16.12
C TYR A 139 -0.47 -0.77 -15.66
N PHE A 140 -1.68 -0.18 -15.71
CA PHE A 140 -2.90 -0.81 -15.20
C PHE A 140 -3.32 -2.06 -15.97
N ASN A 141 -3.22 -2.05 -17.30
CA ASN A 141 -3.61 -3.15 -18.18
C ASN A 141 -2.42 -3.98 -18.67
N GLN A 142 -1.23 -3.78 -18.08
CA GLN A 142 -0.03 -4.53 -18.44
C GLN A 142 -0.07 -5.95 -17.84
N PRO A 143 -0.15 -7.02 -18.67
CA PRO A 143 -0.34 -8.38 -18.16
C PRO A 143 0.84 -8.90 -17.32
N ARG A 144 2.01 -8.30 -17.49
CA ARG A 144 3.23 -8.65 -16.74
C ARG A 144 3.40 -7.83 -15.45
N ILE A 145 2.48 -6.92 -15.12
CA ILE A 145 2.51 -6.16 -13.86
C ILE A 145 1.44 -6.68 -12.90
N ARG A 146 1.83 -6.88 -11.65
CA ARG A 146 0.94 -7.16 -10.51
C ARG A 146 1.20 -6.13 -9.42
N TYR A 147 0.11 -5.58 -8.86
CA TYR A 147 0.18 -4.50 -7.87
C TYR A 147 -0.83 -4.70 -6.73
N GLU A 148 -1.09 -5.95 -6.39
CA GLU A 148 -2.06 -6.34 -5.35
C GLU A 148 -1.77 -5.64 -4.01
N SER A 149 -0.50 -5.54 -3.61
CA SER A 149 -0.07 -4.95 -2.34
C SER A 149 -0.21 -3.42 -2.26
N THR A 150 -0.58 -2.75 -3.36
CA THR A 150 -0.76 -1.28 -3.34
C THR A 150 -2.00 -0.84 -2.57
N VAL A 151 -3.06 -1.68 -2.54
CA VAL A 151 -4.33 -1.37 -1.85
C VAL A 151 -4.80 -2.58 -1.04
N GLY A 152 -5.25 -2.33 0.19
CA GLY A 152 -5.89 -3.34 1.03
C GLY A 152 -4.96 -4.11 1.96
N GLY A 153 -3.64 -4.05 1.78
CA GLY A 153 -2.70 -4.94 2.47
C GLY A 153 -2.91 -6.38 2.01
N GLY A 154 -3.24 -7.31 2.91
CA GLY A 154 -3.52 -8.70 2.56
C GLY A 154 -4.94 -8.99 2.06
N GLN A 155 -5.81 -7.98 1.96
CA GLN A 155 -7.16 -8.17 1.41
C GLN A 155 -7.10 -8.20 -0.13
N PRO A 156 -7.84 -9.12 -0.81
CA PRO A 156 -7.78 -9.30 -2.28
C PRO A 156 -8.57 -8.22 -3.03
N ILE A 157 -8.20 -6.94 -2.83
CA ILE A 157 -8.96 -5.80 -3.36
C ILE A 157 -8.75 -5.65 -4.86
N ILE A 158 -7.49 -5.61 -5.30
CA ILE A 158 -7.12 -5.49 -6.71
C ILE A 158 -7.57 -6.73 -7.48
N ALA A 159 -7.42 -7.93 -6.89
CA ALA A 159 -7.88 -9.17 -7.51
C ALA A 159 -9.39 -9.18 -7.71
N THR A 160 -10.17 -8.71 -6.74
CA THR A 160 -11.64 -8.61 -6.87
C THR A 160 -12.04 -7.59 -7.93
N LEU A 161 -11.43 -6.40 -7.92
CA LEU A 161 -11.71 -5.40 -8.94
C LEU A 161 -11.35 -5.93 -10.35
N ARG A 162 -10.23 -6.63 -10.49
CA ARG A 162 -9.84 -7.29 -11.74
C ARG A 162 -10.90 -8.30 -12.20
N TYR A 163 -11.35 -9.16 -11.28
CA TYR A 163 -12.42 -10.11 -11.59
C TYR A 163 -13.69 -9.42 -12.09
N LEU A 164 -14.13 -8.35 -11.45
CA LEU A 164 -15.31 -7.58 -11.88
C LEU A 164 -15.12 -7.02 -13.29
N LEU A 165 -13.93 -6.48 -13.60
CA LEU A 165 -13.60 -5.98 -14.93
C LEU A 165 -13.55 -7.11 -15.98
N ASP A 166 -12.96 -8.25 -15.63
CA ASP A 166 -12.84 -9.41 -16.52
C ASP A 166 -14.21 -10.00 -16.92
N VAL A 167 -15.20 -9.94 -16.01
CA VAL A 167 -16.58 -10.36 -16.32
C VAL A 167 -17.44 -9.20 -16.84
N ASN A 168 -16.84 -8.06 -17.17
CA ASN A 168 -17.49 -6.85 -17.68
C ASN A 168 -18.57 -6.26 -16.75
N ASP A 169 -18.43 -6.46 -15.44
CA ASP A 169 -19.24 -5.79 -14.42
C ASP A 169 -18.57 -4.50 -13.96
N LEU A 170 -18.80 -3.43 -14.71
CA LEU A 170 -18.08 -2.17 -14.55
C LEU A 170 -18.43 -1.47 -13.24
N PRO A 171 -17.42 -1.05 -12.46
CA PRO A 171 -17.63 -0.26 -11.27
C PRO A 171 -18.30 1.08 -11.57
N LEU A 172 -19.19 1.50 -10.68
CA LEU A 172 -19.83 2.82 -10.67
C LEU A 172 -19.25 3.70 -9.55
N ALA A 173 -18.90 3.07 -8.42
CA ALA A 173 -18.23 3.72 -7.31
C ALA A 173 -17.44 2.68 -6.49
N VAL A 174 -16.38 3.14 -5.85
CA VAL A 174 -15.62 2.39 -4.85
C VAL A 174 -15.54 3.24 -3.60
N GLU A 175 -15.82 2.65 -2.44
CA GLU A 175 -15.74 3.34 -1.17
C GLU A 175 -15.24 2.42 -0.06
N GLY A 176 -14.77 2.98 1.06
CA GLY A 176 -14.34 2.16 2.18
C GLY A 176 -13.55 2.89 3.26
N GLN A 177 -13.16 2.12 4.26
CA GLN A 177 -12.24 2.51 5.32
C GLN A 177 -10.85 1.92 5.00
N LEU A 178 -9.97 2.71 4.34
CA LEU A 178 -8.74 2.19 3.75
C LEU A 178 -7.50 2.40 4.62
N SER A 179 -7.61 3.13 5.74
CA SER A 179 -6.52 3.35 6.69
C SER A 179 -6.71 2.53 7.96
N GLY A 180 -5.73 1.71 8.31
CA GLY A 180 -5.69 0.99 9.57
C GLY A 180 -5.49 1.93 10.76
N THR A 181 -4.55 2.87 10.63
CA THR A 181 -4.19 3.88 11.64
C THR A 181 -5.39 4.75 11.98
N LEU A 182 -6.00 5.38 10.96
CA LEU A 182 -7.13 6.28 11.18
C LEU A 182 -8.38 5.54 11.66
N GLY A 183 -8.58 4.30 11.21
CA GLY A 183 -9.65 3.45 11.74
C GLY A 183 -9.46 3.12 13.23
N LEU A 184 -8.22 2.92 13.70
CA LEU A 184 -7.93 2.73 15.12
C LEU A 184 -8.21 4.01 15.90
N ILE A 185 -7.71 5.15 15.43
CA ILE A 185 -7.94 6.45 16.07
C ILE A 185 -9.45 6.72 16.20
N CYS A 186 -10.23 6.58 15.13
CA CYS A 186 -11.67 6.77 15.19
C CYS A 186 -12.36 5.88 16.24
N ARG A 187 -11.97 4.63 16.38
CA ARG A 187 -12.52 3.75 17.44
C ARG A 187 -12.15 4.18 18.85
N GLN A 188 -11.00 4.79 19.05
CA GLN A 188 -10.63 5.37 20.38
C GLN A 188 -11.43 6.64 20.67
N LEU A 189 -11.71 7.45 19.65
CA LEU A 189 -12.58 8.62 19.77
C LEU A 189 -14.01 8.22 20.20
N ASP A 190 -14.54 7.09 19.71
CA ASP A 190 -15.86 6.57 20.15
C ASP A 190 -15.90 6.30 21.67
N GLN A 191 -14.76 5.98 22.27
CA GLN A 191 -14.61 5.69 23.69
C GLN A 191 -14.31 6.96 24.52
N GLY A 192 -14.34 8.14 23.88
CA GLY A 192 -14.06 9.42 24.56
C GLY A 192 -12.56 9.69 24.77
N VAL A 193 -11.66 8.91 24.15
CA VAL A 193 -10.24 9.19 24.20
C VAL A 193 -9.93 10.45 23.39
N PRO A 194 -9.23 11.45 23.93
CA PRO A 194 -8.83 12.64 23.19
C PRO A 194 -8.00 12.29 21.96
N PHE A 195 -8.18 13.05 20.88
CA PHE A 195 -7.50 12.80 19.59
C PHE A 195 -5.98 12.75 19.73
N SER A 196 -5.39 13.69 20.48
CA SER A 196 -3.95 13.74 20.73
C SER A 196 -3.45 12.48 21.45
N GLN A 197 -4.22 11.94 22.40
CA GLN A 197 -3.85 10.73 23.13
C GLN A 197 -4.00 9.49 22.24
N ALA A 198 -5.07 9.41 21.44
CA ALA A 198 -5.27 8.34 20.48
C ALA A 198 -4.11 8.27 19.47
N LEU A 199 -3.67 9.44 18.96
CA LEU A 199 -2.52 9.55 18.07
C LEU A 199 -1.22 9.16 18.74
N ALA A 200 -0.96 9.66 19.95
CA ALA A 200 0.26 9.36 20.71
C ALA A 200 0.38 7.84 20.97
N LYS A 201 -0.74 7.20 21.34
CA LYS A 201 -0.79 5.76 21.54
C LYS A 201 -0.52 5.00 20.22
N ALA A 202 -1.17 5.38 19.13
CA ALA A 202 -0.95 4.76 17.82
C ALA A 202 0.52 4.85 17.39
N LYS A 203 1.17 5.99 17.67
CA LYS A 203 2.62 6.18 17.42
C LYS A 203 3.48 5.30 18.30
N ALA A 204 3.20 5.25 19.59
CA ALA A 204 3.95 4.42 20.54
C ALA A 204 3.84 2.92 20.22
N ASP A 205 2.68 2.49 19.73
CA ASP A 205 2.41 1.11 19.30
C ASP A 205 3.01 0.79 17.90
N GLY A 206 3.68 1.75 17.23
CA GLY A 206 4.28 1.58 15.91
C GLY A 206 3.26 1.40 14.78
N ILE A 207 2.03 1.89 14.96
CA ILE A 207 0.93 1.75 14.00
C ILE A 207 0.90 2.91 13.00
N THR A 208 1.42 4.10 13.39
CA THR A 208 1.58 5.23 12.48
C THR A 208 2.87 5.10 11.68
N GLU A 209 2.92 5.85 10.58
CA GLU A 209 4.21 6.16 9.94
C GLU A 209 5.13 6.92 10.94
N PRO A 210 6.46 6.92 10.71
CA PRO A 210 7.41 7.66 11.57
C PRO A 210 7.01 9.12 11.77
N ASP A 211 6.49 9.76 10.72
CA ASP A 211 5.81 11.04 10.78
C ASP A 211 4.30 10.85 10.69
N PRO A 212 3.54 11.05 11.78
CA PRO A 212 2.09 10.85 11.78
C PRO A 212 1.31 11.74 10.81
N ARG A 213 1.92 12.79 10.28
CA ARG A 213 1.30 13.66 9.27
C ARG A 213 1.05 12.93 7.95
N GLU A 214 1.85 11.91 7.64
CA GLU A 214 1.63 11.05 6.47
C GLU A 214 0.27 10.33 6.56
N ASP A 215 -0.08 9.83 7.76
CA ASP A 215 -1.40 9.22 8.00
C ASP A 215 -2.51 10.27 8.04
N LEU A 216 -2.35 11.33 8.85
CA LEU A 216 -3.37 12.32 9.13
C LEU A 216 -3.68 13.23 7.92
N GLY A 217 -2.73 13.41 7.02
CA GLY A 217 -2.88 14.17 5.78
C GLY A 217 -3.72 13.49 4.72
N GLY A 218 -4.09 12.21 4.90
CA GLY A 218 -4.96 11.46 3.99
C GLY A 218 -4.36 11.10 2.63
N LYS A 219 -3.12 11.47 2.35
CA LYS A 219 -2.47 11.25 1.04
C LYS A 219 -2.31 9.77 0.68
N ASP A 220 -1.98 8.90 1.64
CA ASP A 220 -1.89 7.46 1.40
C ASP A 220 -3.26 6.88 1.02
N VAL A 221 -4.32 7.32 1.68
CA VAL A 221 -5.69 6.90 1.36
C VAL A 221 -6.13 7.45 0.00
N MET A 222 -5.80 8.70 -0.32
CA MET A 222 -6.06 9.31 -1.62
C MET A 222 -5.39 8.49 -2.75
N ARG A 223 -4.11 8.12 -2.59
CA ARG A 223 -3.42 7.26 -3.56
C ARG A 223 -4.12 5.91 -3.74
N LYS A 224 -4.60 5.30 -2.67
CA LYS A 224 -5.32 4.02 -2.74
C LYS A 224 -6.61 4.13 -3.56
N VAL A 225 -7.46 5.12 -3.29
CA VAL A 225 -8.70 5.28 -4.07
C VAL A 225 -8.42 5.71 -5.50
N MET A 226 -7.39 6.52 -5.74
CA MET A 226 -6.96 6.87 -7.09
C MET A 226 -6.52 5.64 -7.89
N ILE A 227 -5.77 4.71 -7.28
CA ILE A 227 -5.40 3.44 -7.92
C ILE A 227 -6.64 2.64 -8.29
N LEU A 228 -7.63 2.53 -7.39
CA LEU A 228 -8.87 1.80 -7.67
C LEU A 228 -9.68 2.46 -8.78
N GLY A 229 -9.83 3.78 -8.74
CA GLY A 229 -10.53 4.52 -9.79
C GLY A 229 -9.85 4.41 -11.16
N ARG A 230 -8.54 4.54 -11.20
CA ARG A 230 -7.75 4.40 -12.43
C ARG A 230 -7.80 2.98 -12.99
N MET A 231 -7.77 1.97 -12.14
CA MET A 231 -7.95 0.57 -12.53
C MET A 231 -9.36 0.33 -13.11
N ALA A 232 -10.39 1.03 -12.59
CA ALA A 232 -11.74 1.03 -13.15
C ALA A 232 -11.85 1.76 -14.50
N GLY A 233 -10.76 2.37 -14.98
CA GLY A 233 -10.69 3.08 -16.26
C GLY A 233 -11.01 4.58 -16.16
N TRP A 234 -11.04 5.17 -14.97
CA TRP A 234 -11.30 6.61 -14.80
C TRP A 234 -9.97 7.39 -14.81
N PRO A 235 -9.81 8.40 -15.68
CA PRO A 235 -8.56 9.14 -15.86
C PRO A 235 -8.39 10.23 -14.77
N LEU A 236 -8.41 9.80 -13.51
CA LEU A 236 -8.33 10.69 -12.35
C LEU A 236 -6.92 11.25 -12.14
N GLU A 237 -6.85 12.51 -11.75
CA GLU A 237 -5.65 13.15 -11.23
C GLU A 237 -5.82 13.50 -9.74
N GLU A 238 -4.75 13.84 -9.04
CA GLU A 238 -4.79 14.15 -7.60
C GLU A 238 -5.81 15.25 -7.29
N ARG A 239 -5.93 16.25 -8.14
CA ARG A 239 -6.88 17.38 -8.01
C ARG A 239 -8.36 16.96 -8.10
N ASP A 240 -8.65 15.79 -8.63
CA ASP A 240 -10.02 15.27 -8.77
C ASP A 240 -10.49 14.55 -7.49
N ILE A 241 -9.62 14.47 -6.47
CA ILE A 241 -9.93 13.85 -5.19
C ILE A 241 -9.80 14.90 -4.09
N GLU A 242 -10.94 15.23 -3.47
CA GLU A 242 -10.98 16.09 -2.29
C GLU A 242 -10.39 15.36 -1.09
N VAL A 243 -9.40 15.94 -0.44
CA VAL A 243 -8.75 15.37 0.75
C VAL A 243 -8.95 16.30 1.94
N GLU A 244 -9.69 15.84 2.96
CA GLU A 244 -9.80 16.47 4.26
C GLU A 244 -8.61 16.03 5.12
N SER A 245 -7.61 16.92 5.30
CA SER A 245 -6.54 16.72 6.27
C SER A 245 -7.11 16.80 7.69
N LEU A 246 -6.66 15.90 8.58
CA LEU A 246 -7.09 15.89 9.98
C LEU A 246 -6.27 16.86 10.85
N PHE A 247 -5.45 17.70 10.24
CA PHE A 247 -4.73 18.78 10.91
C PHE A 247 -4.65 20.00 9.99
N PRO A 248 -4.63 21.23 10.56
CA PRO A 248 -4.54 22.45 9.78
C PRO A 248 -3.14 22.64 9.19
N THR A 249 -3.08 23.34 8.04
CA THR A 249 -1.85 23.51 7.24
C THR A 249 -0.70 24.14 8.04
N GLU A 250 -1.01 24.98 9.02
CA GLU A 250 -0.02 25.67 9.88
C GLU A 250 0.84 24.67 10.67
N LEU A 251 0.29 23.50 10.99
CA LEU A 251 1.03 22.46 11.71
C LEU A 251 1.95 21.64 10.78
N ALA A 252 1.81 21.76 9.47
CA ALA A 252 2.61 20.99 8.51
C ALA A 252 4.10 21.35 8.54
N ALA A 253 4.43 22.61 8.88
CA ALA A 253 5.81 23.11 8.90
C ALA A 253 6.58 22.80 10.20
N LEU A 254 5.91 22.29 11.23
CA LEU A 254 6.53 22.01 12.54
C LEU A 254 7.43 20.76 12.45
N SER A 255 8.40 20.65 13.36
CA SER A 255 9.06 19.37 13.60
C SER A 255 8.05 18.34 14.12
N VAL A 256 8.35 17.04 13.98
CA VAL A 256 7.46 15.98 14.46
C VAL A 256 7.17 16.12 15.97
N ALA A 257 8.15 16.52 16.76
CA ALA A 257 7.98 16.71 18.20
C ALA A 257 7.05 17.89 18.52
N GLU A 258 7.25 19.03 17.85
CA GLU A 258 6.38 20.21 17.98
C GLU A 258 4.95 19.91 17.49
N PHE A 259 4.81 19.20 16.36
CA PHE A 259 3.52 18.75 15.86
C PHE A 259 2.76 17.92 16.88
N MET A 260 3.42 16.91 17.47
CA MET A 260 2.82 16.05 18.52
C MET A 260 2.41 16.84 19.77
N GLY A 261 3.10 17.93 20.08
CA GLY A 261 2.71 18.86 21.15
C GLY A 261 1.50 19.73 20.78
N ALA A 262 1.51 20.28 19.57
CA ALA A 262 0.50 21.19 19.06
C ALA A 262 -0.84 20.51 18.74
N ILE A 263 -0.84 19.21 18.42
CA ILE A 263 -2.03 18.46 18.00
C ILE A 263 -3.16 18.48 19.04
N ARG A 264 -2.86 18.75 20.30
CA ARG A 264 -3.83 18.86 21.40
C ARG A 264 -4.89 19.92 21.16
N GLN A 265 -4.58 20.96 20.39
CA GLN A 265 -5.59 21.98 20.01
C GLN A 265 -6.77 21.42 19.20
N LEU A 266 -6.61 20.22 18.64
CA LEU A 266 -7.67 19.55 17.88
C LEU A 266 -8.54 18.63 18.75
N ASP A 267 -8.21 18.42 20.02
CA ASP A 267 -8.95 17.52 20.90
C ASP A 267 -10.41 17.98 21.04
N GLU A 268 -10.63 19.24 21.35
CA GLU A 268 -11.98 19.80 21.54
C GLU A 268 -12.80 19.82 20.24
N PRO A 269 -12.33 20.36 19.11
CA PRO A 269 -13.07 20.34 17.85
C PRO A 269 -13.45 18.93 17.38
N ILE A 270 -12.53 17.99 17.49
CA ILE A 270 -12.79 16.59 17.09
C ILE A 270 -13.77 15.93 18.05
N GLN A 271 -13.63 16.17 19.36
CA GLN A 271 -14.56 15.64 20.36
C GLN A 271 -15.98 16.17 20.17
N GLN A 272 -16.14 17.47 19.85
CA GLN A 272 -17.43 18.05 19.51
C GLN A 272 -18.06 17.38 18.27
N ARG A 273 -17.27 17.13 17.23
CA ARG A 273 -17.71 16.41 16.03
C ARG A 273 -18.17 14.98 16.35
N VAL A 274 -17.41 14.25 17.18
CA VAL A 274 -17.76 12.89 17.62
C VAL A 274 -19.05 12.90 18.45
N ALA A 275 -19.18 13.80 19.42
CA ALA A 275 -20.36 13.93 20.25
C ALA A 275 -21.63 14.27 19.43
N ALA A 276 -21.51 15.16 18.45
CA ALA A 276 -22.59 15.51 17.55
C ALA A 276 -23.03 14.31 16.68
N ALA A 277 -22.09 13.50 16.20
CA ALA A 277 -22.43 12.29 15.46
C ALA A 277 -23.13 11.25 16.36
N GLN A 278 -22.60 10.99 17.56
CA GLN A 278 -23.17 10.04 18.52
C GLN A 278 -24.58 10.43 18.97
N ALA A 279 -24.84 11.72 19.16
CA ALA A 279 -26.20 12.24 19.49
C ALA A 279 -27.23 11.91 18.40
N ASN A 280 -26.77 11.68 17.15
CA ASN A 280 -27.59 11.28 16.01
C ASN A 280 -27.52 9.77 15.71
N GLY A 281 -27.00 8.94 16.62
CA GLY A 281 -26.84 7.50 16.42
C GLY A 281 -25.81 7.15 15.34
N GLN A 282 -24.83 8.01 15.12
CA GLN A 282 -23.78 7.85 14.11
C GLN A 282 -22.39 7.78 14.76
N LEU A 283 -21.42 7.22 14.02
CA LEU A 283 -20.02 7.14 14.39
C LEU A 283 -19.18 7.90 13.35
N VAL A 284 -18.20 8.66 13.84
CA VAL A 284 -17.22 9.32 12.94
C VAL A 284 -16.23 8.29 12.45
N ARG A 285 -16.05 8.19 11.13
CA ARG A 285 -15.11 7.28 10.48
C ARG A 285 -14.30 7.99 9.43
N HIS A 286 -13.05 7.58 9.29
CA HIS A 286 -12.24 8.03 8.16
C HIS A 286 -12.55 7.12 6.96
N THR A 287 -13.21 7.70 5.98
CA THR A 287 -13.66 7.01 4.77
C THR A 287 -13.03 7.61 3.53
N ALA A 288 -13.09 6.86 2.46
CA ALA A 288 -12.77 7.35 1.14
C ALA A 288 -13.76 6.80 0.13
N SER A 289 -14.06 7.58 -0.87
CA SER A 289 -14.91 7.19 -1.99
C SER A 289 -14.36 7.76 -3.30
N VAL A 290 -14.57 7.02 -4.39
CA VAL A 290 -14.19 7.44 -5.72
C VAL A 290 -15.19 6.93 -6.75
N GLY A 291 -15.49 7.79 -7.70
CA GLY A 291 -16.29 7.51 -8.89
C GLY A 291 -15.65 8.12 -10.13
N ARG A 292 -16.38 8.10 -11.23
CA ARG A 292 -15.88 8.60 -12.52
C ARG A 292 -15.55 10.09 -12.49
N ASP A 293 -16.29 10.86 -11.71
CA ASP A 293 -16.21 12.33 -11.69
C ASP A 293 -15.30 12.85 -10.57
N GLY A 294 -14.65 11.96 -9.83
CA GLY A 294 -13.75 12.31 -8.73
C GLY A 294 -13.97 11.50 -7.48
N GLY A 295 -13.37 11.95 -6.38
CA GLY A 295 -13.42 11.25 -5.10
C GLY A 295 -13.31 12.16 -3.89
N ARG A 296 -13.49 11.56 -2.71
CA ARG A 296 -13.33 12.23 -1.43
C ARG A 296 -12.65 11.32 -0.42
N VAL A 297 -11.77 11.91 0.38
CA VAL A 297 -11.08 11.26 1.51
C VAL A 297 -11.25 12.16 2.73
N GLY A 298 -11.72 11.62 3.84
CA GLY A 298 -11.90 12.42 5.05
C GLY A 298 -12.81 11.76 6.07
N LEU A 299 -13.21 12.52 7.08
CA LEU A 299 -14.13 12.04 8.08
C LEU A 299 -15.57 12.07 7.56
N SER A 300 -16.29 10.99 7.79
CA SER A 300 -17.72 10.82 7.48
C SER A 300 -18.47 10.24 8.68
N ASN A 301 -19.76 10.48 8.72
CA ASN A 301 -20.64 9.89 9.73
C ASN A 301 -21.33 8.66 9.16
N LEU A 302 -21.17 7.52 9.81
CA LEU A 302 -21.82 6.26 9.45
C LEU A 302 -22.82 5.88 10.55
N PRO A 303 -24.01 5.31 10.21
CA PRO A 303 -24.93 4.82 11.22
C PRO A 303 -24.24 3.84 12.17
N GLN A 304 -24.43 3.98 13.47
CA GLN A 304 -23.86 3.06 14.45
C GLN A 304 -24.37 1.62 14.28
N SER A 305 -25.59 1.48 13.74
CA SER A 305 -26.18 0.17 13.41
C SER A 305 -25.59 -0.49 12.16
N ASP A 306 -24.83 0.25 11.35
CA ASP A 306 -24.21 -0.30 10.14
C ASP A 306 -22.98 -1.14 10.53
N PRO A 307 -22.93 -2.45 10.22
CA PRO A 307 -21.75 -3.28 10.47
C PRO A 307 -20.47 -2.72 9.85
N LEU A 308 -20.55 -2.00 8.73
CA LEU A 308 -19.41 -1.39 8.05
C LEU A 308 -18.78 -0.27 8.87
N ALA A 309 -19.51 0.37 9.78
CA ALA A 309 -18.96 1.37 10.69
C ALA A 309 -17.92 0.77 11.68
N HIS A 310 -17.93 -0.54 11.89
CA HIS A 310 -17.11 -1.23 12.89
C HIS A 310 -15.92 -2.00 12.31
N MET A 311 -15.76 -2.04 11.00
CA MET A 311 -14.72 -2.83 10.33
C MET A 311 -13.99 -2.05 9.24
N LYS A 312 -12.77 -2.48 8.95
CA LYS A 312 -12.11 -2.08 7.72
C LYS A 312 -12.77 -2.80 6.55
N TYR A 313 -13.17 -2.06 5.54
CA TYR A 313 -13.81 -2.60 4.35
C TYR A 313 -13.49 -1.76 3.11
N ILE A 314 -13.70 -2.38 1.96
CA ILE A 314 -13.83 -1.73 0.65
C ILE A 314 -15.06 -2.30 -0.02
N SER A 315 -15.87 -1.43 -0.57
CA SER A 315 -17.14 -1.72 -1.24
C SER A 315 -17.05 -1.32 -2.71
N PHE A 316 -17.54 -2.20 -3.57
CA PHE A 316 -17.66 -1.98 -5.01
C PHE A 316 -19.16 -1.90 -5.38
N ARG A 317 -19.62 -0.73 -5.73
CA ARG A 317 -20.92 -0.57 -6.39
C ARG A 317 -20.72 -0.68 -7.88
N THR A 318 -21.33 -1.67 -8.51
CA THR A 318 -21.19 -1.97 -9.93
C THR A 318 -22.55 -1.95 -10.62
N ARG A 319 -22.59 -2.33 -11.88
CA ARG A 319 -23.86 -2.46 -12.63
C ARG A 319 -24.74 -3.57 -12.05
N HIS A 320 -24.15 -4.71 -11.66
CA HIS A 320 -24.88 -5.86 -11.11
C HIS A 320 -25.02 -5.80 -9.58
N PHE A 321 -24.05 -5.20 -8.89
CA PHE A 321 -24.09 -4.96 -7.44
C PHE A 321 -24.47 -3.50 -7.15
N HIS A 322 -25.63 -3.06 -7.70
CA HIS A 322 -26.09 -1.67 -7.57
C HIS A 322 -26.77 -1.42 -6.23
N ASP A 323 -27.75 -2.25 -5.88
CA ASP A 323 -28.56 -2.08 -4.66
C ASP A 323 -27.90 -2.70 -3.43
N GLN A 324 -27.12 -3.75 -3.63
CA GLN A 324 -26.32 -4.42 -2.61
C GLN A 324 -24.88 -4.48 -3.08
N PRO A 325 -24.06 -3.47 -2.77
CA PRO A 325 -22.67 -3.43 -3.19
C PRO A 325 -21.86 -4.64 -2.71
N LEU A 326 -20.97 -5.15 -3.56
CA LEU A 326 -20.03 -6.17 -3.16
C LEU A 326 -18.98 -5.53 -2.24
N PHE A 327 -18.76 -6.10 -1.06
CA PHE A 327 -17.74 -5.61 -0.15
C PHE A 327 -16.76 -6.69 0.29
N ILE A 328 -15.55 -6.25 0.57
CA ILE A 328 -14.50 -7.04 1.19
C ILE A 328 -14.18 -6.37 2.51
N GLY A 329 -14.43 -7.07 3.60
CA GLY A 329 -14.20 -6.55 4.94
C GLY A 329 -13.40 -7.49 5.80
N GLY A 330 -12.83 -6.97 6.86
CA GLY A 330 -12.08 -7.74 7.83
C GLY A 330 -10.76 -7.08 8.22
N LYS A 331 -9.97 -7.81 9.01
CA LYS A 331 -8.65 -7.36 9.43
C LYS A 331 -7.73 -7.29 8.20
N GLY A 332 -7.21 -6.11 7.89
CA GLY A 332 -6.12 -6.00 6.92
C GLY A 332 -4.94 -6.83 7.42
N ALA A 333 -4.12 -7.36 6.51
CA ALA A 333 -2.93 -8.08 6.94
C ALA A 333 -2.13 -7.19 7.88
N SER A 334 -2.02 -7.61 9.13
CA SER A 334 -1.11 -7.04 10.11
C SER A 334 0.25 -7.74 10.03
N VAL A 335 0.45 -8.47 8.94
CA VAL A 335 1.67 -9.18 8.68
C VAL A 335 2.22 -8.60 7.39
N ALA A 336 3.03 -7.70 7.57
CA ALA A 336 4.17 -7.57 6.74
C ALA A 336 5.30 -8.17 7.51
#